data_9236bb37f670cb52f8a2be2a2c0ebe6d
#
_entry.id   9236bb37f670cb52f8a2be2a2c0ebe6d
#
_cell.length_a   1.000
_cell.length_b   1.000
_cell.length_c   1.000
_cell.angle_alpha   90.00
_cell.angle_beta   90.00
_cell.angle_gamma   90.00
#
_symmetry.space_group_name_H-M   'P 1'
#
loop_
_entity.id
_entity.type
_entity.pdbx_description
1 polymer ?
#
loop_
_entity_poly.entity_id
_entity_poly.type
_entity_poly.pdbx_seq_one_letter_code
_entity_poly.pdbx_strand_id
1 'polypeptide(L)'
;MPFIFRALSQIPIPIAIQNAIFDHRRQFILIVVCCFFGMVWLFCSVSDETVGVFFSKKIKSKRLFLRILLLETEFIFWSAFLFAIGYWMYGHLLGNAQFLWEILILMLKWILLIMYQMACFQLYFGNRSFDSRVSEISGSVTICFLIAAVVQLIFVKNSLVPNLQSDFKIVAHRGSDGNNGVPNTVPTLKDSKKKLSPDYSELDVRQTVDGRFVVIHDAMLANSSGKEREVNNLSLGDLIEHKVKESGHAAYLSGYSQYLEVAHQIKQPLITEIKTDEHDNYDLAAEFCHLYADSMIDHGDMVHSMDYRIIVNVKKSEKRLKCGYVLPFEIFSMPKGAIDFYSIEYLTMNRSFIKAAHDQKKKVYVWTVNNKLDCLRACAIGADGVITDNGSKLKRFLKTATKDDFSLGCFINSYATLK
;
A
#
# COMPACT_ATOMS: atom_id res chain seq x y z
N MET A 1 -20.68 1.51 -9.00
CA MET A 1 -19.46 1.39 -8.16
C MET A 1 -18.39 2.46 -8.44
N PRO A 2 -17.89 2.74 -9.68
CA PRO A 2 -16.84 3.74 -9.88
C PRO A 2 -17.16 5.16 -9.39
N PHE A 3 -18.43 5.59 -9.47
CA PHE A 3 -18.86 6.92 -9.02
C PHE A 3 -18.84 7.10 -7.50
N ILE A 4 -19.21 6.07 -6.72
CA ILE A 4 -19.21 6.12 -5.26
C ILE A 4 -17.77 6.13 -4.74
N PHE A 5 -16.87 5.32 -5.33
CA PHE A 5 -15.45 5.35 -4.99
C PHE A 5 -14.80 6.70 -5.32
N ARG A 6 -15.18 7.33 -6.45
CA ARG A 6 -14.65 8.64 -6.83
C ARG A 6 -15.15 9.77 -5.92
N ALA A 7 -16.36 9.67 -5.39
CA ALA A 7 -16.89 10.62 -4.41
C ALA A 7 -16.24 10.43 -3.03
N LEU A 8 -16.08 9.17 -2.59
CA LEU A 8 -15.39 8.85 -1.33
C LEU A 8 -13.91 9.24 -1.36
N SER A 9 -13.25 9.16 -2.53
CA SER A 9 -11.85 9.56 -2.70
C SER A 9 -11.60 11.06 -2.57
N GLN A 10 -12.62 11.88 -2.46
CA GLN A 10 -12.51 13.33 -2.26
C GLN A 10 -12.76 13.76 -0.80
N ILE A 11 -13.13 12.83 0.08
CA ILE A 11 -13.37 13.12 1.49
C ILE A 11 -12.04 13.03 2.23
N PRO A 12 -11.53 14.13 2.83
CA PRO A 12 -10.34 14.09 3.64
C PRO A 12 -10.63 13.25 4.91
N ILE A 13 -9.93 12.15 5.07
CA ILE A 13 -10.01 11.34 6.28
C ILE A 13 -9.05 11.94 7.31
N PRO A 14 -9.50 12.29 8.51
CA PRO A 14 -8.63 12.75 9.59
C PRO A 14 -7.50 11.75 9.89
N ILE A 15 -6.32 12.25 10.17
CA ILE A 15 -5.09 11.44 10.37
C ILE A 15 -5.26 10.44 11.51
N ALA A 16 -5.92 10.84 12.60
CA ALA A 16 -6.22 9.92 13.70
C ALA A 16 -7.00 8.69 13.22
N ILE A 17 -7.95 8.87 12.27
CA ILE A 17 -8.69 7.76 11.67
C ILE A 17 -7.79 6.95 10.75
N GLN A 18 -6.91 7.57 9.95
CA GLN A 18 -5.98 6.85 9.08
C GLN A 18 -5.01 6.00 9.90
N ASN A 19 -4.44 6.55 10.97
CA ASN A 19 -3.55 5.84 11.88
C ASN A 19 -4.29 4.70 12.59
N ALA A 20 -5.48 4.95 13.15
CA ALA A 20 -6.29 3.92 13.79
C ALA A 20 -6.66 2.78 12.82
N ILE A 21 -6.99 3.10 11.56
CA ILE A 21 -7.24 2.08 10.53
C ILE A 21 -5.98 1.27 10.24
N PHE A 22 -4.81 1.92 10.19
CA PHE A 22 -3.55 1.24 9.93
C PHE A 22 -3.14 0.34 11.10
N ASP A 23 -3.19 0.84 12.33
CA ASP A 23 -2.80 0.11 13.53
C ASP A 23 -3.72 -1.08 13.80
N HIS A 24 -5.01 -0.93 13.48
CA HIS A 24 -6.04 -1.95 13.67
C HIS A 24 -6.56 -2.54 12.34
N ARG A 25 -5.72 -2.59 11.30
CA ARG A 25 -6.13 -2.97 9.93
C ARG A 25 -6.86 -4.31 9.83
N ARG A 26 -6.50 -5.31 10.65
CA ARG A 26 -7.21 -6.62 10.66
C ARG A 26 -8.64 -6.48 11.18
N GLN A 27 -8.82 -5.74 12.28
CA GLN A 27 -10.14 -5.45 12.84
C GLN A 27 -10.96 -4.59 11.89
N PHE A 28 -10.34 -3.58 11.28
CA PHE A 28 -10.97 -2.71 10.29
C PHE A 28 -11.47 -3.51 9.07
N ILE A 29 -10.64 -4.39 8.50
CA ILE A 29 -11.05 -5.27 7.40
C ILE A 29 -12.23 -6.14 7.83
N LEU A 30 -12.18 -6.72 9.03
CA LEU A 30 -13.29 -7.52 9.56
C LEU A 30 -14.56 -6.69 9.69
N ILE A 31 -14.47 -5.47 10.23
CA ILE A 31 -15.61 -4.54 10.35
C ILE A 31 -16.16 -4.20 8.96
N VAL A 32 -15.32 -3.88 7.98
CA VAL A 32 -15.75 -3.58 6.60
C VAL A 32 -16.47 -4.78 5.99
N VAL A 33 -15.94 -5.98 6.17
CA VAL A 33 -16.56 -7.23 5.71
C VAL A 33 -17.91 -7.45 6.39
N CYS A 34 -17.98 -7.30 7.71
CA CYS A 34 -19.25 -7.41 8.47
C CYS A 34 -20.28 -6.34 8.05
N CYS A 35 -19.84 -5.09 7.85
CA CYS A 35 -20.69 -4.01 7.36
C CYS A 35 -21.21 -4.30 5.95
N PHE A 36 -20.35 -4.83 5.06
CA PHE A 36 -20.73 -5.24 3.71
C PHE A 36 -21.85 -6.30 3.76
N PHE A 37 -21.65 -7.39 4.52
CA PHE A 37 -22.67 -8.42 4.69
C PHE A 37 -23.93 -7.89 5.36
N GLY A 38 -23.80 -6.98 6.36
CA GLY A 38 -24.92 -6.29 6.98
C GLY A 38 -25.70 -5.43 5.98
N MET A 39 -25.03 -4.68 5.10
CA MET A 39 -25.67 -3.91 4.04
C MET A 39 -26.36 -4.81 3.02
N VAL A 40 -25.73 -5.91 2.60
CA VAL A 40 -26.36 -6.91 1.71
C VAL A 40 -27.59 -7.51 2.36
N TRP A 41 -27.52 -7.85 3.65
CA TRP A 41 -28.67 -8.32 4.42
C TRP A 41 -29.80 -7.28 4.48
N LEU A 42 -29.48 -6.03 4.84
CA LEU A 42 -30.45 -4.93 4.94
C LEU A 42 -31.09 -4.67 3.56
N PHE A 43 -30.28 -4.63 2.50
CA PHE A 43 -30.75 -4.46 1.14
C PHE A 43 -31.70 -5.58 0.71
N CYS A 44 -31.36 -6.85 1.02
CA CYS A 44 -32.23 -7.99 0.75
C CYS A 44 -33.53 -7.92 1.58
N SER A 45 -33.49 -7.38 2.80
CA SER A 45 -34.65 -7.26 3.66
C SER A 45 -35.60 -6.13 3.21
N VAL A 46 -35.04 -4.97 2.84
CA VAL A 46 -35.83 -3.82 2.33
C VAL A 46 -36.40 -4.15 0.94
N SER A 47 -35.67 -4.90 0.10
CA SER A 47 -36.15 -5.28 -1.22
C SER A 47 -37.30 -6.27 -1.17
N ASP A 48 -37.47 -7.06 -0.09
CA ASP A 48 -38.63 -7.94 0.09
C ASP A 48 -39.95 -7.15 0.19
N GLU A 49 -39.94 -5.94 0.78
CA GLU A 49 -41.11 -5.08 0.88
C GLU A 49 -41.37 -4.29 -0.41
N THR A 50 -40.31 -3.69 -0.99
CA THR A 50 -40.45 -2.85 -2.19
C THR A 50 -40.57 -3.65 -3.48
N VAL A 51 -39.87 -4.77 -3.61
CA VAL A 51 -39.95 -5.66 -4.78
C VAL A 51 -41.28 -6.46 -4.79
N GLY A 52 -41.86 -6.74 -3.64
CA GLY A 52 -43.20 -7.33 -3.53
C GLY A 52 -44.30 -6.45 -4.13
N VAL A 53 -44.11 -5.13 -4.20
CA VAL A 53 -45.02 -4.18 -4.85
C VAL A 53 -44.84 -4.15 -6.38
N PHE A 54 -43.63 -4.39 -6.87
CA PHE A 54 -43.31 -4.35 -8.31
C PHE A 54 -43.27 -5.72 -8.99
N PHE A 55 -43.05 -6.79 -8.24
CA PHE A 55 -42.87 -8.16 -8.77
C PHE A 55 -43.68 -9.17 -7.96
N SER A 56 -44.58 -9.89 -8.60
CA SER A 56 -45.55 -10.80 -8.00
C SER A 56 -45.00 -12.07 -7.30
N LYS A 57 -43.72 -12.13 -6.94
CA LYS A 57 -43.12 -13.25 -6.19
C LYS A 57 -42.28 -12.75 -5.01
N LYS A 58 -42.75 -12.97 -3.80
CA LYS A 58 -41.97 -12.84 -2.57
C LYS A 58 -40.84 -13.86 -2.53
N ILE A 59 -39.59 -13.40 -2.69
CA ILE A 59 -38.40 -14.19 -2.36
C ILE A 59 -38.12 -13.93 -0.88
N LYS A 60 -38.11 -14.99 -0.05
CA LYS A 60 -37.76 -14.83 1.37
C LYS A 60 -36.32 -14.31 1.48
N SER A 61 -36.11 -13.15 2.12
CA SER A 61 -34.82 -12.43 2.25
C SER A 61 -33.65 -13.35 2.68
N LYS A 62 -33.90 -14.28 3.60
CA LYS A 62 -32.92 -15.27 4.05
C LYS A 62 -32.43 -16.20 2.94
N ARG A 63 -33.30 -16.58 1.99
CA ARG A 63 -32.90 -17.42 0.85
C ARG A 63 -32.08 -16.62 -0.17
N LEU A 64 -32.42 -15.36 -0.41
CA LEU A 64 -31.68 -14.48 -1.29
C LEU A 64 -30.27 -14.22 -0.75
N PHE A 65 -30.17 -13.88 0.55
CA PHE A 65 -28.89 -13.68 1.24
C PHE A 65 -27.99 -14.92 1.13
N LEU A 66 -28.51 -16.11 1.43
CA LEU A 66 -27.74 -17.36 1.32
C LEU A 66 -27.26 -17.64 -0.11
N ARG A 67 -28.08 -17.35 -1.12
CA ARG A 67 -27.68 -17.52 -2.52
C ARG A 67 -26.60 -16.55 -2.94
N ILE A 68 -26.67 -15.28 -2.51
CA ILE A 68 -25.61 -14.30 -2.75
C ILE A 68 -24.32 -14.74 -2.06
N LEU A 69 -24.40 -15.18 -0.80
CA LEU A 69 -23.25 -15.67 -0.06
C LEU A 69 -22.60 -16.89 -0.74
N LEU A 70 -23.38 -17.82 -1.27
CA LEU A 70 -22.88 -18.96 -2.04
C LEU A 70 -22.17 -18.51 -3.33
N LEU A 71 -22.75 -17.56 -4.07
CA LEU A 71 -22.12 -17.02 -5.28
C LEU A 71 -20.80 -16.31 -4.95
N GLU A 72 -20.74 -15.56 -3.84
CA GLU A 72 -19.49 -14.92 -3.39
C GLU A 72 -18.42 -15.97 -3.08
N THR A 73 -18.79 -17.04 -2.36
CA THR A 73 -17.84 -18.11 -2.03
C THR A 73 -17.36 -18.85 -3.29
N GLU A 74 -18.25 -19.14 -4.23
CA GLU A 74 -17.88 -19.73 -5.53
C GLU A 74 -16.96 -18.81 -6.33
N PHE A 75 -17.26 -17.52 -6.40
CA PHE A 75 -16.43 -16.55 -7.11
C PHE A 75 -15.02 -16.47 -6.51
N ILE A 76 -14.92 -16.40 -5.16
CA ILE A 76 -13.64 -16.38 -4.45
C ILE A 76 -12.86 -17.68 -4.72
N PHE A 77 -13.52 -18.83 -4.63
CA PHE A 77 -12.90 -20.14 -4.88
C PHE A 77 -12.35 -20.24 -6.31
N TRP A 78 -13.16 -19.94 -7.31
CA TRP A 78 -12.75 -20.03 -8.71
C TRP A 78 -11.67 -18.99 -9.06
N SER A 79 -11.73 -17.79 -8.48
CA SER A 79 -10.71 -16.78 -8.66
C SER A 79 -9.38 -17.23 -8.06
N ALA A 80 -9.38 -17.78 -6.84
CA ALA A 80 -8.18 -18.33 -6.20
C ALA A 80 -7.60 -19.52 -6.97
N PHE A 81 -8.47 -20.41 -7.49
CA PHE A 81 -8.09 -21.55 -8.31
C PHE A 81 -7.43 -21.14 -9.63
N LEU A 82 -8.00 -20.17 -10.34
CA LEU A 82 -7.40 -19.61 -11.56
C LEU A 82 -6.04 -18.97 -11.27
N PHE A 83 -5.90 -18.27 -10.15
CA PHE A 83 -4.62 -17.70 -9.73
C PHE A 83 -3.59 -18.80 -9.47
N ALA A 84 -3.98 -19.84 -8.71
CA ALA A 84 -3.08 -20.95 -8.38
C ALA A 84 -2.59 -21.69 -9.63
N ILE A 85 -3.49 -21.96 -10.58
CA ILE A 85 -3.12 -22.56 -11.87
C ILE A 85 -2.21 -21.62 -12.67
N GLY A 86 -2.55 -20.33 -12.73
CA GLY A 86 -1.73 -19.33 -13.42
C GLY A 86 -0.32 -19.27 -12.86
N TYR A 87 -0.19 -19.25 -11.55
CA TYR A 87 1.09 -19.25 -10.85
C TYR A 87 1.88 -20.55 -11.03
N TRP A 88 1.20 -21.72 -10.94
CA TRP A 88 1.85 -23.02 -11.12
C TRP A 88 2.40 -23.20 -12.52
N MET A 89 1.60 -22.87 -13.54
CA MET A 89 2.02 -22.98 -14.95
C MET A 89 3.14 -22.01 -15.30
N TYR A 90 3.23 -20.88 -14.59
CA TYR A 90 4.31 -19.92 -14.75
C TYR A 90 5.69 -20.57 -14.60
N GLY A 91 5.87 -21.44 -13.60
CA GLY A 91 7.12 -22.16 -13.38
C GLY A 91 7.44 -23.25 -14.44
N HIS A 92 6.52 -23.58 -15.36
CA HIS A 92 6.64 -24.70 -16.29
C HIS A 92 6.63 -24.27 -17.76
N LEU A 93 6.29 -23.01 -18.03
CA LEU A 93 6.24 -22.44 -19.38
C LEU A 93 7.35 -21.41 -19.56
N LEU A 94 7.89 -21.30 -20.78
CA LEU A 94 8.95 -20.38 -21.12
C LEU A 94 8.56 -19.47 -22.28
N GLY A 95 9.02 -18.23 -22.24
CA GLY A 95 8.93 -17.27 -23.35
C GLY A 95 7.49 -16.95 -23.79
N ASN A 96 7.21 -17.07 -25.08
CA ASN A 96 5.91 -16.72 -25.67
C ASN A 96 4.74 -17.54 -25.12
N ALA A 97 4.98 -18.82 -24.76
CA ALA A 97 3.94 -19.68 -24.20
C ALA A 97 3.51 -19.21 -22.83
N GLN A 98 4.44 -18.75 -22.01
CA GLN A 98 4.17 -18.13 -20.70
C GLN A 98 3.31 -16.88 -20.84
N PHE A 99 3.68 -15.97 -21.73
CA PHE A 99 2.94 -14.72 -21.97
C PHE A 99 1.51 -14.97 -22.45
N LEU A 100 1.31 -15.93 -23.36
CA LEU A 100 -0.02 -16.32 -23.82
C LEU A 100 -0.86 -16.92 -22.69
N TRP A 101 -0.24 -17.71 -21.81
CA TRP A 101 -0.88 -18.28 -20.65
C TRP A 101 -1.34 -17.23 -19.65
N GLU A 102 -0.51 -16.24 -19.35
CA GLU A 102 -0.85 -15.10 -18.47
C GLU A 102 -2.06 -14.33 -19.00
N ILE A 103 -2.07 -14.03 -20.30
CA ILE A 103 -3.22 -13.42 -20.98
C ILE A 103 -4.48 -14.27 -20.79
N LEU A 104 -4.39 -15.58 -21.06
CA LEU A 104 -5.52 -16.49 -20.92
C LEU A 104 -6.10 -16.49 -19.51
N ILE A 105 -5.27 -16.59 -18.49
CA ILE A 105 -5.72 -16.59 -17.08
C ILE A 105 -6.39 -15.27 -16.71
N LEU A 106 -5.83 -14.13 -17.13
CA LEU A 106 -6.45 -12.84 -16.88
C LEU A 106 -7.79 -12.68 -17.62
N MET A 107 -7.90 -13.18 -18.85
CA MET A 107 -9.17 -13.20 -19.57
C MET A 107 -10.21 -14.08 -18.87
N LEU A 108 -9.82 -15.27 -18.41
CA LEU A 108 -10.72 -16.19 -17.68
C LEU A 108 -11.20 -15.55 -16.36
N LYS A 109 -10.35 -14.83 -15.64
CA LYS A 109 -10.75 -14.03 -14.46
C LYS A 109 -11.85 -13.02 -14.79
N TRP A 110 -11.71 -12.30 -15.91
CA TRP A 110 -12.72 -11.31 -16.33
C TRP A 110 -14.02 -11.95 -16.74
N ILE A 111 -13.97 -13.10 -17.45
CA ILE A 111 -15.16 -13.89 -17.79
C ILE A 111 -15.87 -14.33 -16.50
N LEU A 112 -15.13 -14.84 -15.53
CA LEU A 112 -15.66 -15.25 -14.23
C LEU A 112 -16.34 -14.08 -13.50
N LEU A 113 -15.75 -12.88 -13.53
CA LEU A 113 -16.32 -11.67 -12.94
C LEU A 113 -17.64 -11.27 -13.63
N ILE A 114 -17.70 -11.33 -14.96
CA ILE A 114 -18.92 -11.03 -15.73
C ILE A 114 -20.01 -12.05 -15.40
N MET A 115 -19.68 -13.34 -15.38
CA MET A 115 -20.62 -14.40 -15.01
C MET A 115 -21.18 -14.21 -13.61
N TYR A 116 -20.31 -13.86 -12.65
CA TYR A 116 -20.72 -13.54 -11.29
C TYR A 116 -21.69 -12.36 -11.25
N GLN A 117 -21.38 -11.25 -11.94
CA GLN A 117 -22.27 -10.08 -12.02
C GLN A 117 -23.61 -10.41 -12.65
N MET A 118 -23.63 -11.21 -13.72
CA MET A 118 -24.87 -11.67 -14.36
C MET A 118 -25.69 -12.56 -13.42
N ALA A 119 -25.06 -13.47 -12.68
CA ALA A 119 -25.74 -14.32 -11.71
C ALA A 119 -26.35 -13.50 -10.56
N CYS A 120 -25.64 -12.50 -10.04
CA CYS A 120 -26.16 -11.54 -9.06
C CYS A 120 -27.37 -10.77 -9.61
N PHE A 121 -27.27 -10.29 -10.86
CA PHE A 121 -28.38 -9.59 -11.52
C PHE A 121 -29.60 -10.48 -11.67
N GLN A 122 -29.43 -11.73 -12.13
CA GLN A 122 -30.50 -12.71 -12.27
C GLN A 122 -31.17 -13.07 -10.92
N LEU A 123 -30.36 -13.21 -9.86
CA LEU A 123 -30.90 -13.46 -8.53
C LEU A 123 -31.72 -12.29 -8.01
N TYR A 124 -31.33 -11.06 -8.30
CA TYR A 124 -31.98 -9.85 -7.84
C TYR A 124 -33.28 -9.55 -8.62
N PHE A 125 -33.21 -9.59 -9.97
CA PHE A 125 -34.35 -9.20 -10.81
C PHE A 125 -35.32 -10.32 -11.16
N GLY A 126 -35.02 -11.58 -10.79
CA GLY A 126 -35.87 -12.75 -11.01
C GLY A 126 -35.96 -13.20 -12.48
N ASN A 127 -36.39 -14.46 -12.72
CA ASN A 127 -36.63 -15.02 -14.04
C ASN A 127 -37.85 -14.36 -14.71
N ARG A 128 -37.68 -13.19 -15.29
CA ARG A 128 -38.55 -12.80 -16.41
C ARG A 128 -38.00 -13.49 -17.64
N SER A 129 -38.85 -14.30 -18.24
CA SER A 129 -38.61 -15.04 -19.46
C SER A 129 -37.63 -14.34 -20.43
N PHE A 130 -36.39 -14.76 -20.36
CA PHE A 130 -35.34 -14.39 -21.30
C PHE A 130 -35.57 -15.14 -22.66
N ASP A 131 -36.65 -15.91 -22.73
CA ASP A 131 -36.82 -16.98 -23.72
C ASP A 131 -37.29 -16.55 -25.11
N SER A 132 -37.73 -15.33 -25.37
CA SER A 132 -38.30 -15.02 -26.70
C SER A 132 -37.62 -13.91 -27.50
N ARG A 133 -36.62 -13.19 -26.95
CA ARG A 133 -35.90 -12.12 -27.68
C ARG A 133 -34.40 -12.33 -27.82
N VAL A 134 -33.86 -13.43 -27.33
CA VAL A 134 -32.41 -13.70 -27.35
C VAL A 134 -31.90 -13.97 -28.79
N SER A 135 -32.74 -14.43 -29.69
CA SER A 135 -32.33 -14.72 -31.07
C SER A 135 -32.09 -13.47 -31.93
N GLU A 136 -32.81 -12.38 -31.69
CA GLU A 136 -32.61 -11.11 -32.42
C GLU A 136 -31.47 -10.23 -31.87
N ILE A 137 -31.16 -10.40 -30.57
CA ILE A 137 -30.06 -9.66 -29.90
C ILE A 137 -28.71 -10.32 -30.18
N SER A 138 -28.67 -11.56 -30.73
CA SER A 138 -27.44 -12.38 -30.75
C SER A 138 -26.29 -11.76 -31.54
N GLY A 139 -26.57 -11.11 -32.68
CA GLY A 139 -25.52 -10.51 -33.52
C GLY A 139 -24.84 -9.28 -32.86
N SER A 140 -25.64 -8.33 -32.37
CA SER A 140 -25.12 -7.12 -31.73
C SER A 140 -24.42 -7.42 -30.42
N VAL A 141 -24.95 -8.33 -29.61
CA VAL A 141 -24.32 -8.78 -28.37
C VAL A 141 -23.00 -9.49 -28.64
N THR A 142 -22.94 -10.35 -29.67
CA THR A 142 -21.70 -11.04 -30.07
C THR A 142 -20.65 -10.03 -30.53
N ILE A 143 -21.00 -9.01 -31.29
CA ILE A 143 -20.09 -7.94 -31.72
C ILE A 143 -19.60 -7.14 -30.51
N CYS A 144 -20.48 -6.76 -29.57
CA CYS A 144 -20.08 -6.09 -28.33
C CYS A 144 -19.13 -6.93 -27.49
N PHE A 145 -19.36 -8.24 -27.38
CA PHE A 145 -18.44 -9.16 -26.70
C PHE A 145 -17.09 -9.27 -27.41
N LEU A 146 -17.04 -9.34 -28.73
CA LEU A 146 -15.80 -9.35 -29.49
C LEU A 146 -15.01 -8.05 -29.32
N ILE A 147 -15.69 -6.90 -29.41
CA ILE A 147 -15.05 -5.60 -29.17
C ILE A 147 -14.51 -5.52 -27.72
N ALA A 148 -15.32 -5.92 -26.75
CA ALA A 148 -14.89 -5.95 -25.34
C ALA A 148 -13.70 -6.89 -25.15
N ALA A 149 -13.68 -8.07 -25.78
CA ALA A 149 -12.56 -9.01 -25.73
C ALA A 149 -11.28 -8.43 -26.35
N VAL A 150 -11.39 -7.74 -27.50
CA VAL A 150 -10.23 -7.08 -28.14
C VAL A 150 -9.70 -5.93 -27.27
N VAL A 151 -10.57 -5.06 -26.75
CA VAL A 151 -10.18 -4.00 -25.82
C VAL A 151 -9.51 -4.57 -24.57
N GLN A 152 -10.07 -5.66 -24.05
CA GLN A 152 -9.53 -6.38 -22.90
C GLN A 152 -8.16 -6.98 -23.21
N LEU A 153 -7.97 -7.58 -24.37
CA LEU A 153 -6.69 -8.14 -24.80
C LEU A 153 -5.60 -7.07 -24.88
N ILE A 154 -5.92 -5.89 -25.44
CA ILE A 154 -5.00 -4.75 -25.50
C ILE A 154 -4.65 -4.27 -24.10
N PHE A 155 -5.67 -4.15 -23.23
CA PHE A 155 -5.47 -3.73 -21.85
C PHE A 155 -4.58 -4.70 -21.06
N VAL A 156 -4.87 -6.00 -21.14
CA VAL A 156 -4.10 -7.07 -20.48
C VAL A 156 -2.68 -7.09 -21.00
N LYS A 157 -2.48 -7.04 -22.34
CA LYS A 157 -1.15 -6.98 -22.95
C LYS A 157 -0.33 -5.81 -22.39
N ASN A 158 -0.92 -4.61 -22.31
CA ASN A 158 -0.22 -3.44 -21.79
C ASN A 158 0.06 -3.55 -20.28
N SER A 159 -0.81 -4.20 -19.51
CA SER A 159 -0.63 -4.40 -18.08
C SER A 159 0.49 -5.39 -17.73
N LEU A 160 0.80 -6.32 -18.64
CA LEU A 160 1.87 -7.31 -18.48
C LEU A 160 3.26 -6.81 -18.88
N VAL A 161 3.35 -5.65 -19.53
CA VAL A 161 4.66 -5.07 -19.87
C VAL A 161 5.27 -4.42 -18.62
N PRO A 162 6.45 -4.87 -18.16
CA PRO A 162 7.15 -4.25 -17.04
C PRO A 162 7.51 -2.78 -17.33
N ASN A 163 7.34 -1.92 -16.35
CA ASN A 163 7.74 -0.51 -16.40
C ASN A 163 8.88 -0.29 -15.40
N LEU A 164 10.07 -0.83 -15.73
CA LEU A 164 11.21 -0.82 -14.83
C LEU A 164 11.85 0.57 -14.78
N GLN A 165 12.13 1.05 -13.57
CA GLN A 165 12.93 2.24 -13.34
C GLN A 165 14.42 1.88 -13.38
N SER A 166 15.21 2.66 -14.12
CA SER A 166 16.66 2.41 -14.26
C SER A 166 17.44 2.66 -12.96
N ASP A 167 16.90 3.46 -12.06
CA ASP A 167 17.51 3.89 -10.80
C ASP A 167 16.66 3.45 -9.59
N PHE A 168 16.29 2.17 -9.57
CA PHE A 168 15.48 1.59 -8.50
C PHE A 168 16.22 1.54 -7.17
N LYS A 169 15.65 2.14 -6.12
CA LYS A 169 16.29 2.34 -4.81
C LYS A 169 15.90 1.26 -3.80
N ILE A 170 16.87 0.85 -2.99
CA ILE A 170 16.65 0.04 -1.80
C ILE A 170 16.82 0.93 -0.57
N VAL A 171 15.75 1.09 0.20
CA VAL A 171 15.71 1.90 1.42
C VAL A 171 15.64 0.97 2.63
N ALA A 172 16.56 1.09 3.56
CA ALA A 172 16.55 0.30 4.79
C ALA A 172 15.51 0.87 5.77
N HIS A 173 14.42 0.12 6.01
CA HIS A 173 13.35 0.50 6.93
C HIS A 173 13.88 0.57 8.37
N ARG A 174 13.71 1.72 9.04
CA ARG A 174 14.25 1.98 10.39
C ARG A 174 15.74 1.68 10.53
N GLY A 175 16.49 1.86 9.43
CA GLY A 175 17.90 1.54 9.37
C GLY A 175 18.27 0.06 9.44
N SER A 176 17.30 -0.86 9.32
CA SER A 176 17.49 -2.31 9.52
C SER A 176 17.84 -3.06 8.24
N ASP A 177 18.51 -4.21 8.39
CA ASP A 177 18.73 -5.18 7.31
C ASP A 177 18.66 -6.62 7.87
N GLY A 178 17.47 -7.20 7.84
CA GLY A 178 17.17 -8.45 8.53
C GLY A 178 17.13 -8.26 10.06
N ASN A 179 17.57 -9.26 10.79
CA ASN A 179 17.68 -9.19 12.25
C ASN A 179 19.08 -8.72 12.68
N ASN A 180 19.51 -7.53 12.23
CA ASN A 180 20.87 -7.03 12.46
C ASN A 180 21.01 -6.11 13.68
N GLY A 181 19.94 -5.86 14.42
CA GLY A 181 19.95 -5.01 15.60
C GLY A 181 18.57 -4.50 15.96
N VAL A 182 18.51 -3.60 16.94
CA VAL A 182 17.29 -2.87 17.27
C VAL A 182 17.04 -1.78 16.21
N PRO A 183 15.88 -1.77 15.55
CA PRO A 183 15.52 -0.73 14.57
C PRO A 183 15.59 0.68 15.18
N ASN A 184 15.78 1.69 14.35
CA ASN A 184 15.86 3.08 14.79
C ASN A 184 17.03 3.37 15.73
N THR A 185 18.15 2.62 15.65
CA THR A 185 19.32 2.84 16.50
C THR A 185 20.61 3.02 15.68
N VAL A 186 21.54 3.78 16.23
CA VAL A 186 22.85 4.05 15.61
C VAL A 186 23.65 2.77 15.32
N PRO A 187 23.71 1.77 16.23
CA PRO A 187 24.41 0.51 15.92
C PRO A 187 23.85 -0.20 14.70
N THR A 188 22.51 -0.24 14.57
CA THR A 188 21.82 -0.91 13.46
C THR A 188 22.06 -0.17 12.15
N LEU A 189 21.99 1.15 12.15
CA LEU A 189 22.35 2.00 11.00
C LEU A 189 23.77 1.70 10.49
N LYS A 190 24.75 1.67 11.39
CA LYS A 190 26.16 1.40 11.05
C LYS A 190 26.36 0.02 10.44
N ASP A 191 25.68 -0.98 11.01
CA ASP A 191 25.77 -2.37 10.51
C ASP A 191 25.11 -2.51 9.14
N SER A 192 23.93 -1.91 8.93
CA SER A 192 23.25 -1.89 7.63
C SER A 192 24.07 -1.16 6.58
N LYS A 193 24.69 -0.04 6.92
CA LYS A 193 25.63 0.66 6.01
C LYS A 193 26.77 -0.22 5.56
N LYS A 194 27.35 -0.97 6.50
CA LYS A 194 28.49 -1.87 6.23
C LYS A 194 28.08 -3.07 5.36
N LYS A 195 26.91 -3.68 5.60
CA LYS A 195 26.49 -4.93 4.97
C LYS A 195 25.73 -4.74 3.68
N LEU A 196 24.75 -3.83 3.68
CA LEU A 196 23.83 -3.56 2.58
C LEU A 196 24.29 -2.37 1.74
N SER A 197 24.79 -1.30 2.37
CA SER A 197 24.97 0.02 1.77
C SER A 197 23.70 0.44 1.01
N PRO A 198 22.59 0.72 1.74
CA PRO A 198 21.33 1.08 1.12
C PRO A 198 21.42 2.45 0.46
N ASP A 199 20.55 2.73 -0.50
CA ASP A 199 20.48 4.07 -1.13
C ASP A 199 20.06 5.13 -0.12
N TYR A 200 19.10 4.78 0.76
CA TYR A 200 18.66 5.57 1.91
C TYR A 200 18.44 4.66 3.10
N SER A 201 18.57 5.21 4.32
CA SER A 201 18.03 4.60 5.53
C SER A 201 16.83 5.43 5.97
N GLU A 202 15.69 4.78 6.10
CA GLU A 202 14.50 5.39 6.67
C GLU A 202 14.53 5.24 8.18
N LEU A 203 13.97 6.21 8.92
CA LEU A 203 13.87 6.23 10.37
C LEU A 203 12.70 7.10 10.83
N ASP A 204 12.26 6.86 12.07
CA ASP A 204 11.15 7.58 12.68
C ASP A 204 11.65 8.55 13.75
N VAL A 205 11.12 9.76 13.81
CA VAL A 205 11.40 10.72 14.89
C VAL A 205 10.11 11.23 15.53
N ARG A 206 10.20 11.47 16.84
CA ARG A 206 9.16 12.13 17.63
C ARG A 206 9.74 13.30 18.42
N GLN A 207 8.91 14.33 18.62
CA GLN A 207 9.29 15.45 19.46
C GLN A 207 9.19 15.08 20.95
N THR A 208 10.12 15.55 21.74
CA THR A 208 10.16 15.37 23.20
C THR A 208 9.60 16.61 23.90
N VAL A 209 9.29 16.51 25.20
CA VAL A 209 8.72 17.64 25.97
C VAL A 209 9.62 18.88 25.98
N ASP A 210 10.93 18.70 25.82
CA ASP A 210 11.93 19.78 25.77
C ASP A 210 12.23 20.29 24.35
N GLY A 211 11.31 20.01 23.38
CA GLY A 211 11.40 20.49 22.00
C GLY A 211 12.54 19.86 21.18
N ARG A 212 13.12 18.76 21.66
CA ARG A 212 14.13 17.99 20.93
C ARG A 212 13.46 16.87 20.13
N PHE A 213 14.24 16.11 19.38
CA PHE A 213 13.75 14.97 18.63
C PHE A 213 14.52 13.71 19.00
N VAL A 214 13.78 12.64 19.29
CA VAL A 214 14.31 11.30 19.57
C VAL A 214 13.99 10.37 18.41
N VAL A 215 14.91 9.43 18.14
CA VAL A 215 14.70 8.42 17.08
C VAL A 215 13.93 7.24 17.66
N ILE A 216 12.64 7.19 17.38
CA ILE A 216 11.72 6.15 17.88
C ILE A 216 10.43 6.12 17.05
N HIS A 217 9.90 4.92 16.81
CA HIS A 217 8.62 4.74 16.12
C HIS A 217 7.42 4.92 17.05
N ASP A 218 7.44 4.23 18.20
CA ASP A 218 6.27 4.10 19.06
C ASP A 218 6.03 5.40 19.87
N ALA A 219 4.76 5.78 20.03
CA ALA A 219 4.37 6.91 20.85
C ALA A 219 4.50 6.61 22.37
N MET A 220 4.40 5.33 22.72
CA MET A 220 4.46 4.86 24.09
C MET A 220 5.75 4.08 24.33
N LEU A 221 6.38 4.31 25.48
CA LEU A 221 7.58 3.63 25.91
C LEU A 221 7.37 3.05 27.30
N ALA A 222 7.53 1.71 27.41
CA ALA A 222 7.45 1.05 28.70
C ALA A 222 8.74 1.27 29.51
N ASN A 223 8.62 1.75 30.75
CA ASN A 223 9.75 1.85 31.66
C ASN A 223 10.16 0.47 32.22
N SER A 224 11.21 0.44 33.03
CA SER A 224 11.74 -0.80 33.66
C SER A 224 10.72 -1.54 34.54
N SER A 225 9.68 -0.87 35.02
CA SER A 225 8.58 -1.47 35.80
C SER A 225 7.38 -1.90 34.93
N GLY A 226 7.46 -1.75 33.60
CA GLY A 226 6.39 -2.10 32.67
C GLY A 226 5.28 -1.05 32.54
N LYS A 227 5.43 0.12 33.18
CA LYS A 227 4.47 1.23 33.02
C LYS A 227 4.78 2.01 31.74
N GLU A 228 3.79 2.13 30.88
CA GLU A 228 3.90 2.93 29.64
C GLU A 228 3.86 4.43 29.94
N ARG A 229 4.68 5.18 29.22
CA ARG A 229 4.70 6.64 29.23
C ARG A 229 4.78 7.16 27.80
N GLU A 230 4.09 8.25 27.54
CA GLU A 230 4.14 8.92 26.23
C GLU A 230 5.52 9.54 26.02
N VAL A 231 6.08 9.35 24.84
CA VAL A 231 7.42 9.86 24.47
C VAL A 231 7.46 11.40 24.51
N ASN A 232 6.39 12.06 24.06
CA ASN A 232 6.28 13.52 24.07
C ASN A 232 6.17 14.15 25.49
N ASN A 233 5.93 13.34 26.52
CA ASN A 233 5.93 13.75 27.93
C ASN A 233 7.29 13.51 28.63
N LEU A 234 8.30 13.04 27.90
CA LEU A 234 9.64 12.76 28.40
C LEU A 234 10.66 13.70 27.79
N SER A 235 11.71 14.05 28.57
CA SER A 235 12.85 14.80 28.04
C SER A 235 13.75 13.90 27.19
N LEU A 236 14.50 14.50 26.25
CA LEU A 236 15.50 13.76 25.49
C LEU A 236 16.52 13.08 26.41
N GLY A 237 16.92 13.76 27.50
CA GLY A 237 17.85 13.21 28.50
C GLY A 237 17.34 11.88 29.09
N ASP A 238 16.06 11.86 29.50
CA ASP A 238 15.45 10.63 30.06
C ASP A 238 15.37 9.51 29.00
N LEU A 239 15.08 9.87 27.74
CA LEU A 239 14.89 8.90 26.67
C LEU A 239 16.20 8.24 26.22
N ILE A 240 17.30 8.95 26.10
CA ILE A 240 18.58 8.39 25.65
C ILE A 240 19.24 7.48 26.68
N GLU A 241 18.84 7.54 27.94
CA GLU A 241 19.23 6.58 28.97
C GLU A 241 18.43 5.29 28.91
N HIS A 242 17.36 5.27 28.09
CA HIS A 242 16.49 4.12 27.99
C HIS A 242 17.06 3.07 27.03
N LYS A 243 17.17 1.83 27.54
CA LYS A 243 17.63 0.68 26.78
C LYS A 243 16.45 -0.10 26.23
N VAL A 244 16.26 -0.06 24.93
CA VAL A 244 15.23 -0.83 24.22
C VAL A 244 15.74 -2.22 23.85
N LYS A 245 14.82 -3.19 23.82
CA LYS A 245 15.11 -4.58 23.45
C LYS A 245 14.14 -5.03 22.38
N GLU A 246 14.66 -5.54 21.28
CA GLU A 246 13.85 -6.07 20.20
C GLU A 246 14.57 -7.22 19.50
N SER A 247 13.85 -8.29 19.18
CA SER A 247 14.34 -9.44 18.40
C SER A 247 15.67 -10.04 18.90
N GLY A 248 15.89 -10.05 20.22
CA GLY A 248 17.10 -10.59 20.86
C GLY A 248 18.26 -9.60 20.94
N HIS A 249 18.12 -8.38 20.44
CA HIS A 249 19.09 -7.30 20.50
C HIS A 249 18.72 -6.28 21.56
N ALA A 250 19.68 -5.45 21.98
CA ALA A 250 19.45 -4.35 22.90
C ALA A 250 20.34 -3.16 22.51
N ALA A 251 19.75 -1.95 22.53
CA ALA A 251 20.47 -0.72 22.26
C ALA A 251 19.84 0.44 23.06
N TYR A 252 20.56 1.53 23.18
CA TYR A 252 20.02 2.78 23.72
C TYR A 252 19.35 3.58 22.61
N LEU A 253 18.30 4.32 22.96
CA LEU A 253 17.73 5.33 22.09
C LEU A 253 18.75 6.44 21.84
N SER A 254 18.60 7.17 20.76
CA SER A 254 19.45 8.33 20.43
C SER A 254 18.61 9.54 20.09
N GLY A 255 19.13 10.70 20.43
CA GLY A 255 18.61 11.95 19.88
C GLY A 255 18.85 12.01 18.37
N TYR A 256 17.95 12.69 17.67
CA TYR A 256 18.04 12.77 16.20
C TYR A 256 19.31 13.49 15.76
N SER A 257 19.76 14.55 16.47
CA SER A 257 21.03 15.24 16.16
C SER A 257 22.23 14.29 16.11
N GLN A 258 22.33 13.37 17.10
CA GLN A 258 23.40 12.36 17.15
C GLN A 258 23.28 11.36 16.02
N TYR A 259 22.04 10.89 15.74
CA TYR A 259 21.80 9.93 14.68
C TYR A 259 22.14 10.52 13.30
N LEU A 260 21.72 11.77 13.05
CA LEU A 260 21.98 12.51 11.82
C LEU A 260 23.49 12.71 11.60
N GLU A 261 24.20 13.15 12.64
CA GLU A 261 25.67 13.33 12.59
C GLU A 261 26.37 12.02 12.21
N VAL A 262 26.01 10.92 12.86
CA VAL A 262 26.58 9.61 12.56
C VAL A 262 26.26 9.17 11.13
N ALA A 263 25.02 9.37 10.66
CA ALA A 263 24.62 9.05 9.31
C ALA A 263 25.48 9.82 8.27
N HIS A 264 25.68 11.11 8.49
CA HIS A 264 26.50 11.96 7.63
C HIS A 264 27.97 11.54 7.64
N GLN A 265 28.54 11.24 8.82
CA GLN A 265 29.92 10.74 8.94
C GLN A 265 30.16 9.46 8.12
N ILE A 266 29.18 8.53 8.12
CA ILE A 266 29.25 7.28 7.34
C ILE A 266 28.73 7.42 5.92
N LYS A 267 28.37 8.63 5.49
CA LYS A 267 27.80 8.94 4.16
C LYS A 267 26.57 8.09 3.83
N GLN A 268 25.63 8.06 4.77
CA GLN A 268 24.36 7.37 4.61
C GLN A 268 23.22 8.38 4.55
N PRO A 269 22.65 8.63 3.34
CA PRO A 269 21.48 9.52 3.23
C PRO A 269 20.26 8.94 3.95
N LEU A 270 19.44 9.82 4.49
CA LEU A 270 18.28 9.48 5.31
C LEU A 270 16.95 9.84 4.65
N ILE A 271 15.90 9.10 4.99
CA ILE A 271 14.49 9.49 4.86
C ILE A 271 13.92 9.50 6.27
N THR A 272 13.68 10.68 6.82
CA THR A 272 13.19 10.82 8.20
C THR A 272 11.68 10.95 8.23
N GLU A 273 10.99 10.00 8.88
CA GLU A 273 9.57 10.13 9.13
C GLU A 273 9.31 10.96 10.39
N ILE A 274 8.68 12.12 10.20
CA ILE A 274 8.21 12.94 11.32
C ILE A 274 6.86 12.41 11.76
N LYS A 275 6.83 11.69 12.89
CA LYS A 275 5.63 11.19 13.55
C LYS A 275 4.95 12.30 14.32
N THR A 276 3.61 12.28 14.33
CA THR A 276 2.79 13.22 15.10
C THR A 276 1.85 12.50 16.04
N ASP A 277 1.55 13.16 17.13
CA ASP A 277 0.52 12.77 18.10
C ASP A 277 -0.54 13.87 18.22
N GLU A 278 -1.64 13.60 18.95
CA GLU A 278 -2.74 14.55 19.10
C GLU A 278 -2.32 15.83 19.87
N HIS A 279 -1.26 15.73 20.66
CA HIS A 279 -0.76 16.80 21.53
C HIS A 279 0.46 17.53 20.98
N ASP A 280 0.90 17.21 19.77
CA ASP A 280 2.08 17.84 19.18
C ASP A 280 1.83 19.32 18.85
N ASN A 281 2.84 20.13 19.08
CA ASN A 281 2.81 21.56 18.80
C ASN A 281 2.63 21.80 17.29
N TYR A 282 1.83 22.79 16.91
CA TYR A 282 1.66 23.22 15.51
C TYR A 282 2.97 23.68 14.86
N ASP A 283 3.95 24.11 15.66
CA ASP A 283 5.25 24.58 15.19
C ASP A 283 6.31 23.48 15.03
N LEU A 284 5.98 22.22 15.38
CA LEU A 284 6.90 21.07 15.30
C LEU A 284 7.69 21.01 13.99
N ALA A 285 7.02 21.19 12.86
CA ALA A 285 7.67 21.18 11.56
C ALA A 285 8.64 22.34 11.34
N ALA A 286 8.30 23.53 11.84
CA ALA A 286 9.17 24.70 11.76
C ALA A 286 10.39 24.53 12.66
N GLU A 287 10.22 24.02 13.88
CA GLU A 287 11.31 23.71 14.80
C GLU A 287 12.24 22.65 14.24
N PHE A 288 11.67 21.56 13.64
CA PHE A 288 12.46 20.54 12.96
C PHE A 288 13.31 21.12 11.84
N CYS A 289 12.72 21.95 10.98
CA CYS A 289 13.43 22.59 9.88
C CYS A 289 14.51 23.54 10.38
N HIS A 290 14.21 24.35 11.39
CA HIS A 290 15.18 25.27 11.99
C HIS A 290 16.43 24.55 12.53
N LEU A 291 16.24 23.37 13.12
CA LEU A 291 17.34 22.59 13.70
C LEU A 291 18.15 21.80 12.67
N TYR A 292 17.52 21.30 11.61
CA TYR A 292 18.12 20.22 10.81
C TYR A 292 18.12 20.44 9.30
N ALA A 293 17.28 21.34 8.75
CA ALA A 293 17.04 21.37 7.30
C ALA A 293 18.29 21.64 6.45
N ASP A 294 19.13 22.60 6.84
CA ASP A 294 20.34 22.92 6.08
C ASP A 294 21.30 21.72 6.02
N SER A 295 21.54 21.08 7.17
CA SER A 295 22.40 19.88 7.22
C SER A 295 21.84 18.72 6.41
N MET A 296 20.52 18.52 6.43
CA MET A 296 19.84 17.48 5.65
C MET A 296 19.95 17.75 4.14
N ILE A 297 19.75 18.98 3.71
CA ILE A 297 19.84 19.38 2.31
C ILE A 297 21.25 19.14 1.77
N ASP A 298 22.28 19.53 2.52
CA ASP A 298 23.69 19.38 2.14
C ASP A 298 24.10 17.91 1.95
N HIS A 299 23.42 16.98 2.64
CA HIS A 299 23.70 15.54 2.55
C HIS A 299 22.70 14.77 1.68
N GLY A 300 21.68 15.46 1.10
CA GLY A 300 20.70 14.85 0.24
C GLY A 300 19.62 14.03 0.97
N ASP A 301 19.43 14.31 2.26
CA ASP A 301 18.39 13.70 3.07
C ASP A 301 17.01 14.20 2.67
N MET A 302 15.99 13.44 3.06
CA MET A 302 14.60 13.74 2.78
C MET A 302 13.76 13.56 4.05
N VAL A 303 12.57 14.16 4.07
CA VAL A 303 11.59 13.93 5.12
C VAL A 303 10.30 13.35 4.53
N HIS A 304 9.56 12.59 5.31
CA HIS A 304 8.19 12.24 4.99
C HIS A 304 7.33 12.20 6.27
N SER A 305 6.03 12.19 6.13
CA SER A 305 5.09 12.06 7.25
C SER A 305 3.75 11.52 6.75
N MET A 306 3.03 10.83 7.63
CA MET A 306 1.62 10.51 7.44
C MET A 306 0.73 11.74 7.65
N ASP A 307 1.21 12.74 8.38
CA ASP A 307 0.50 14.01 8.58
C ASP A 307 0.80 15.00 7.46
N TYR A 308 -0.18 15.22 6.58
CA TYR A 308 -0.04 16.16 5.46
C TYR A 308 0.22 17.61 5.94
N ARG A 309 -0.26 17.98 7.15
CA ARG A 309 0.00 19.32 7.73
C ARG A 309 1.49 19.53 7.99
N ILE A 310 2.20 18.50 8.47
CA ILE A 310 3.65 18.52 8.66
C ILE A 310 4.34 18.79 7.33
N ILE A 311 3.99 18.07 6.27
CA ILE A 311 4.58 18.25 4.95
C ILE A 311 4.37 19.65 4.41
N VAL A 312 3.16 20.20 4.54
CA VAL A 312 2.86 21.59 4.14
C VAL A 312 3.71 22.58 4.94
N ASN A 313 3.85 22.38 6.24
CA ASN A 313 4.62 23.28 7.10
C ASN A 313 6.13 23.16 6.86
N VAL A 314 6.67 21.96 6.65
CA VAL A 314 8.05 21.77 6.20
C VAL A 314 8.32 22.54 4.91
N LYS A 315 7.44 22.41 3.90
CA LYS A 315 7.59 23.14 2.62
C LYS A 315 7.43 24.66 2.74
N LYS A 316 6.69 25.14 3.75
CA LYS A 316 6.61 26.58 4.06
C LYS A 316 7.91 27.08 4.70
N SER A 317 8.48 26.29 5.62
CA SER A 317 9.70 26.65 6.37
C SER A 317 10.95 26.50 5.50
N GLU A 318 11.08 25.40 4.74
CA GLU A 318 12.23 25.14 3.87
C GLU A 318 11.82 24.45 2.57
N LYS A 319 11.72 25.23 1.50
CA LYS A 319 11.28 24.73 0.18
C LYS A 319 12.26 23.76 -0.49
N ARG A 320 13.56 23.86 -0.17
CA ARG A 320 14.63 23.03 -0.76
C ARG A 320 14.62 21.62 -0.19
N LEU A 321 14.14 21.42 1.05
CA LEU A 321 14.06 20.11 1.66
C LEU A 321 13.04 19.24 0.92
N LYS A 322 13.45 18.08 0.45
CA LYS A 322 12.56 17.14 -0.24
C LYS A 322 11.62 16.50 0.76
N CYS A 323 10.31 16.57 0.44
CA CYS A 323 9.25 16.09 1.30
C CYS A 323 8.39 15.04 0.63
N GLY A 324 8.11 13.96 1.34
CA GLY A 324 7.21 12.89 0.93
C GLY A 324 5.93 12.82 1.75
N TYR A 325 4.90 12.25 1.17
CA TYR A 325 3.66 11.94 1.88
C TYR A 325 3.52 10.43 2.03
N VAL A 326 3.38 9.96 3.28
CA VAL A 326 3.18 8.54 3.59
C VAL A 326 1.70 8.21 3.49
N LEU A 327 1.36 7.26 2.63
CA LEU A 327 -0.01 6.82 2.37
C LEU A 327 -0.16 5.37 2.84
N PRO A 328 -0.85 5.13 3.97
CA PRO A 328 -1.14 3.77 4.43
C PRO A 328 -2.15 3.05 3.53
N PHE A 329 -2.92 3.80 2.74
CA PHE A 329 -3.88 3.28 1.76
C PHE A 329 -3.92 4.17 0.52
N GLU A 330 -3.86 3.54 -0.66
CA GLU A 330 -4.18 4.22 -1.92
C GLU A 330 -5.60 3.83 -2.36
N ILE A 331 -6.61 4.20 -1.59
CA ILE A 331 -8.04 4.03 -1.93
C ILE A 331 -8.60 5.32 -2.52
N PHE A 332 -7.98 6.46 -2.20
CA PHE A 332 -8.45 7.80 -2.53
C PHE A 332 -7.63 8.43 -3.66
N SER A 333 -8.12 9.54 -4.20
CA SER A 333 -7.37 10.29 -5.20
C SER A 333 -6.05 10.79 -4.64
N MET A 334 -5.01 10.76 -5.48
CA MET A 334 -3.69 11.28 -5.14
C MET A 334 -3.79 12.72 -4.62
N PRO A 335 -3.30 13.03 -3.41
CA PRO A 335 -3.29 14.39 -2.91
C PRO A 335 -2.47 15.30 -3.84
N LYS A 336 -3.06 16.44 -4.21
CA LYS A 336 -2.34 17.47 -4.95
C LYS A 336 -1.64 18.39 -3.96
N GLY A 337 -0.34 18.59 -4.10
CA GLY A 337 0.41 19.46 -3.20
C GLY A 337 1.89 19.58 -3.54
N ALA A 338 2.57 20.43 -2.80
CA ALA A 338 4.01 20.66 -2.92
C ALA A 338 4.81 19.54 -2.25
N ILE A 339 4.68 18.32 -2.75
CA ILE A 339 5.40 17.14 -2.32
C ILE A 339 6.29 16.62 -3.45
N ASP A 340 7.42 16.03 -3.09
CA ASP A 340 8.42 15.55 -4.05
C ASP A 340 8.29 14.05 -4.31
N PHE A 341 7.74 13.29 -3.33
CA PHE A 341 7.56 11.86 -3.46
C PHE A 341 6.40 11.32 -2.60
N TYR A 342 5.98 10.10 -2.89
CA TYR A 342 5.04 9.33 -2.07
C TYR A 342 5.72 8.10 -1.49
N SER A 343 5.34 7.74 -0.26
CA SER A 343 5.63 6.44 0.33
C SER A 343 4.30 5.69 0.50
N ILE A 344 4.04 4.67 -0.33
CA ILE A 344 2.76 3.95 -0.36
C ILE A 344 2.88 2.54 0.20
N GLU A 345 1.83 2.06 0.86
CA GLU A 345 1.76 0.71 1.41
C GLU A 345 1.61 -0.32 0.27
N TYR A 346 2.36 -1.44 0.35
CA TYR A 346 2.52 -2.40 -0.75
C TYR A 346 1.22 -3.13 -1.15
N LEU A 347 0.25 -3.29 -0.24
CA LEU A 347 -1.03 -3.94 -0.56
C LEU A 347 -1.89 -3.08 -1.48
N THR A 348 -1.77 -1.76 -1.37
CA THR A 348 -2.58 -0.80 -2.13
C THR A 348 -1.84 -0.23 -3.34
N MET A 349 -0.57 -0.58 -3.54
CA MET A 349 0.20 -0.10 -4.69
C MET A 349 -0.45 -0.52 -6.02
N ASN A 350 -0.52 0.41 -6.94
CA ASN A 350 -1.03 0.14 -8.29
C ASN A 350 -0.33 1.00 -9.35
N ARG A 351 -0.32 0.49 -10.59
CA ARG A 351 0.35 1.13 -11.73
C ARG A 351 -0.24 2.51 -12.06
N SER A 352 -1.55 2.68 -11.90
CA SER A 352 -2.23 3.95 -12.21
C SER A 352 -1.78 5.08 -11.32
N PHE A 353 -1.64 4.81 -10.01
CA PHE A 353 -1.12 5.77 -9.05
C PHE A 353 0.33 6.15 -9.36
N ILE A 354 1.20 5.15 -9.57
CA ILE A 354 2.61 5.40 -9.87
C ILE A 354 2.77 6.23 -11.14
N LYS A 355 2.02 5.86 -12.20
CA LYS A 355 2.01 6.66 -13.43
C LYS A 355 1.56 8.09 -13.19
N ALA A 356 0.47 8.30 -12.45
CA ALA A 356 -0.04 9.64 -12.16
C ALA A 356 0.92 10.47 -11.27
N ALA A 357 1.71 9.82 -10.40
CA ALA A 357 2.78 10.47 -9.65
C ALA A 357 3.93 10.90 -10.58
N HIS A 358 4.38 10.00 -11.47
CA HIS A 358 5.42 10.29 -12.44
C HIS A 358 5.01 11.37 -13.44
N ASP A 359 3.77 11.41 -13.89
CA ASP A 359 3.22 12.48 -14.74
C ASP A 359 3.35 13.86 -14.05
N GLN A 360 3.39 13.90 -12.71
CA GLN A 360 3.66 15.08 -11.88
C GLN A 360 5.13 15.21 -11.45
N LYS A 361 6.05 14.42 -12.02
CA LYS A 361 7.48 14.37 -11.67
C LYS A 361 7.76 14.02 -10.21
N LYS A 362 6.87 13.24 -9.57
CA LYS A 362 7.01 12.78 -8.19
C LYS A 362 7.44 11.33 -8.18
N LYS A 363 8.34 10.98 -7.24
CA LYS A 363 8.79 9.61 -7.04
C LYS A 363 7.82 8.82 -6.16
N VAL A 364 7.88 7.48 -6.25
CA VAL A 364 7.07 6.59 -5.43
C VAL A 364 7.93 5.49 -4.82
N TYR A 365 8.00 5.46 -3.49
CA TYR A 365 8.60 4.38 -2.71
C TYR A 365 7.49 3.51 -2.12
N VAL A 366 7.70 2.19 -2.10
CA VAL A 366 6.69 1.23 -1.61
C VAL A 366 7.16 0.60 -0.30
N TRP A 367 6.35 0.61 0.75
CA TRP A 367 6.65 0.08 2.07
C TRP A 367 5.57 -0.88 2.58
N THR A 368 5.82 -1.82 3.52
CA THR A 368 7.13 -2.40 3.80
C THR A 368 7.26 -3.68 2.98
N VAL A 369 8.21 -3.72 2.07
CA VAL A 369 8.38 -4.81 1.10
C VAL A 369 9.46 -5.77 1.59
N ASN A 370 9.07 -6.91 2.15
CA ASN A 370 9.99 -7.84 2.81
C ASN A 370 10.20 -9.17 2.08
N ASN A 371 9.53 -9.38 0.95
CA ASN A 371 9.65 -10.59 0.17
C ASN A 371 9.91 -10.31 -1.31
N LYS A 372 10.41 -11.33 -2.03
CA LYS A 372 10.79 -11.23 -3.43
C LYS A 372 9.61 -10.87 -4.34
N LEU A 373 8.44 -11.43 -4.06
CA LEU A 373 7.27 -11.30 -4.91
C LEU A 373 6.72 -9.87 -4.91
N ASP A 374 6.59 -9.26 -3.72
CA ASP A 374 6.16 -7.87 -3.62
C ASP A 374 7.21 -6.91 -4.17
N CYS A 375 8.52 -7.26 -4.06
CA CYS A 375 9.58 -6.51 -4.69
C CYS A 375 9.47 -6.55 -6.22
N LEU A 376 9.20 -7.72 -6.82
CA LEU A 376 8.96 -7.84 -8.26
C LEU A 376 7.74 -7.03 -8.69
N ARG A 377 6.65 -7.08 -7.93
CA ARG A 377 5.45 -6.28 -8.20
C ARG A 377 5.78 -4.79 -8.21
N ALA A 378 6.46 -4.29 -7.18
CA ALA A 378 6.84 -2.89 -7.08
C ALA A 378 7.72 -2.45 -8.27
N CYS A 379 8.77 -3.25 -8.61
CA CYS A 379 9.62 -3.00 -9.77
C CYS A 379 8.81 -2.99 -11.07
N ALA A 380 8.00 -4.03 -11.29
CA ALA A 380 7.29 -4.26 -12.55
C ALA A 380 6.24 -3.19 -12.87
N ILE A 381 5.64 -2.56 -11.85
CA ILE A 381 4.66 -1.48 -12.03
C ILE A 381 5.29 -0.09 -12.08
N GLY A 382 6.61 0.00 -11.88
CA GLY A 382 7.36 1.24 -12.08
C GLY A 382 7.64 2.04 -10.81
N ALA A 383 7.59 1.44 -9.62
CA ALA A 383 8.03 2.11 -8.39
C ALA A 383 9.49 2.58 -8.51
N ASP A 384 9.83 3.68 -7.85
CA ASP A 384 11.20 4.22 -7.81
C ASP A 384 12.07 3.50 -6.78
N GLY A 385 11.47 2.79 -5.85
CA GLY A 385 12.19 1.99 -4.86
C GLY A 385 11.26 1.32 -3.85
N VAL A 386 11.88 0.55 -2.94
CA VAL A 386 11.19 -0.12 -1.84
C VAL A 386 11.84 0.22 -0.50
N ILE A 387 11.02 0.39 0.52
CA ILE A 387 11.42 0.49 1.92
C ILE A 387 11.23 -0.91 2.52
N THR A 388 12.30 -1.50 3.09
CA THR A 388 12.35 -2.91 3.43
C THR A 388 13.21 -3.19 4.67
N ASP A 389 12.81 -4.21 5.45
CA ASP A 389 13.64 -4.79 6.52
C ASP A 389 14.66 -5.82 6.00
N ASN A 390 14.58 -6.20 4.72
CA ASN A 390 15.38 -7.29 4.13
C ASN A 390 16.21 -6.83 2.91
N GLY A 391 16.82 -5.66 3.00
CA GLY A 391 17.49 -5.00 1.88
C GLY A 391 18.56 -5.86 1.19
N SER A 392 19.46 -6.49 1.94
CA SER A 392 20.52 -7.37 1.40
C SER A 392 19.94 -8.56 0.63
N LYS A 393 18.85 -9.13 1.10
CA LYS A 393 18.16 -10.24 0.42
C LYS A 393 17.53 -9.79 -0.89
N LEU A 394 16.84 -8.64 -0.88
CA LEU A 394 16.20 -8.10 -2.07
C LEU A 394 17.23 -7.59 -3.09
N LYS A 395 18.29 -6.91 -2.66
CA LYS A 395 19.37 -6.42 -3.54
C LYS A 395 20.07 -7.56 -4.26
N ARG A 396 20.35 -8.69 -3.57
CA ARG A 396 20.90 -9.89 -4.19
C ARG A 396 19.95 -10.51 -5.21
N PHE A 397 18.67 -10.59 -4.85
CA PHE A 397 17.64 -11.13 -5.72
C PHE A 397 17.50 -10.30 -7.00
N LEU A 398 17.40 -8.96 -6.91
CA LEU A 398 17.27 -8.09 -8.07
C LEU A 398 18.45 -8.17 -9.04
N LYS A 399 19.67 -8.48 -8.56
CA LYS A 399 20.83 -8.71 -9.44
C LYS A 399 20.72 -9.96 -10.30
N THR A 400 19.90 -10.93 -9.90
CA THR A 400 19.69 -12.20 -10.61
C THR A 400 18.34 -12.30 -11.27
N ALA A 401 17.45 -11.33 -11.02
CA ALA A 401 16.10 -11.31 -11.56
C ALA A 401 16.12 -11.17 -13.09
N THR A 402 15.35 -12.01 -13.75
CA THR A 402 15.22 -12.07 -15.21
C THR A 402 14.02 -11.22 -15.67
N LYS A 403 13.92 -11.02 -16.99
CA LYS A 403 12.76 -10.37 -17.59
C LYS A 403 11.46 -11.13 -17.26
N ASP A 404 11.53 -12.45 -17.20
CA ASP A 404 10.37 -13.29 -16.88
C ASP A 404 9.90 -13.12 -15.44
N ASP A 405 10.84 -12.94 -14.49
CA ASP A 405 10.49 -12.61 -13.10
C ASP A 405 9.69 -11.29 -13.00
N PHE A 406 10.09 -10.27 -13.76
CA PHE A 406 9.35 -8.98 -13.78
C PHE A 406 7.99 -9.10 -14.47
N SER A 407 7.87 -9.97 -15.50
CA SER A 407 6.57 -10.28 -16.11
C SER A 407 5.62 -10.94 -15.10
N LEU A 408 6.14 -11.85 -14.25
CA LEU A 408 5.38 -12.41 -13.12
C LEU A 408 4.89 -11.32 -12.17
N GLY A 409 5.73 -10.35 -11.85
CA GLY A 409 5.35 -9.19 -11.01
C GLY A 409 4.17 -8.41 -11.60
N CYS A 410 4.17 -8.17 -12.92
CA CYS A 410 3.07 -7.56 -13.66
C CYS A 410 1.80 -8.40 -13.59
N PHE A 411 1.91 -9.72 -13.83
CA PHE A 411 0.79 -10.65 -13.78
C PHE A 411 0.11 -10.64 -12.42
N ILE A 412 0.89 -10.79 -11.33
CA ILE A 412 0.36 -10.80 -9.97
C ILE A 412 -0.31 -9.47 -9.64
N ASN A 413 0.31 -8.34 -10.00
CA ASN A 413 -0.30 -7.04 -9.78
C ASN A 413 -1.62 -6.91 -10.54
N SER A 414 -1.66 -7.29 -11.81
CA SER A 414 -2.88 -7.24 -12.64
C SER A 414 -3.96 -8.19 -12.15
N TYR A 415 -3.58 -9.31 -11.55
CA TYR A 415 -4.53 -10.24 -10.94
C TYR A 415 -5.08 -9.74 -9.60
N ALA A 416 -4.25 -9.16 -8.76
CA ALA A 416 -4.61 -8.66 -7.43
C ALA A 416 -5.44 -7.36 -7.48
N THR A 417 -5.21 -6.53 -8.50
CA THR A 417 -5.93 -5.26 -8.65
C THR A 417 -7.22 -5.45 -9.45
N LEU A 418 -8.35 -5.05 -8.86
CA LEU A 418 -9.68 -5.03 -9.50
C LEU A 418 -9.93 -3.74 -10.32
N LYS A 419 -8.87 -2.96 -10.58
CA LYS A 419 -8.96 -1.70 -11.35
C LYS A 419 -8.64 -1.91 -12.81
#